data_e0f025d151182fa38524cafc0648eebf
#
_entry.id   e0f025d151182fa38524cafc0648eebf
#
_cell.length_a   1.000
_cell.length_b   1.000
_cell.length_c   1.000
_cell.angle_alpha   90.00
_cell.angle_beta   90.00
_cell.angle_gamma   90.00
#
_symmetry.space_group_name_H-M   'P 1'
#
loop_
_entity.id
_entity.type
_entity.pdbx_description
1 polymer ?
#
loop_
_entity_poly.entity_id
_entity_poly.type
_entity_poly.pdbx_seq_one_letter_code
_entity_poly.pdbx_strand_id
1 'polypeptide(L)'
;MGKLQIMDTTIRDGQQSLWATRMSIGDMLPILPKMDRVGYWAIEAWGGATFDTCLRFLDENPWDRLRSIKAKTPNTRLSMLSRGQNLVGYKHYSKEIVHRFIEAAHRNGIDVFRVFDALNDIRNVVDNAEAIKDCGGH
;
A
#
# COMPACT_ATOMS: atom_id res chain seq x y z
N MET A 1 -28.15 9.67 4.82
CA MET A 1 -27.45 8.51 4.21
C MET A 1 -26.01 8.91 3.90
N GLY A 2 -25.01 8.15 4.36
CA GLY A 2 -23.60 8.41 4.03
C GLY A 2 -23.34 8.14 2.54
N LYS A 3 -22.46 8.93 1.92
CA LYS A 3 -22.02 8.71 0.54
C LYS A 3 -21.21 7.40 0.47
N LEU A 4 -21.51 6.54 -0.51
CA LEU A 4 -20.71 5.34 -0.77
C LEU A 4 -19.26 5.72 -1.08
N GLN A 5 -18.31 5.06 -0.43
CA GLN A 5 -16.88 5.24 -0.66
C GLN A 5 -16.33 4.01 -1.38
N ILE A 6 -15.61 4.23 -2.46
CA ILE A 6 -15.07 3.16 -3.30
C ILE A 6 -13.55 3.21 -3.24
N MET A 7 -12.92 2.06 -2.98
CA MET A 7 -11.48 1.86 -3.12
C MET A 7 -11.21 1.09 -4.41
N ASP A 8 -10.37 1.64 -5.28
CA ASP A 8 -9.87 0.94 -6.46
C ASP A 8 -8.67 0.06 -6.08
N THR A 9 -8.61 -1.16 -6.61
CA THR A 9 -7.51 -2.10 -6.34
C THR A 9 -6.79 -2.57 -7.61
N THR A 10 -7.05 -1.92 -8.73
CA THR A 10 -6.55 -2.34 -10.06
C THR A 10 -5.02 -2.44 -10.09
N ILE A 11 -4.34 -1.41 -9.60
CA ILE A 11 -2.87 -1.34 -9.66
C ILE A 11 -2.14 -2.09 -8.53
N ARG A 12 -2.88 -2.72 -7.61
CA ARG A 12 -2.33 -3.65 -6.61
C ARG A 12 -2.87 -5.07 -6.82
N ASP A 13 -4.13 -5.33 -6.49
CA ASP A 13 -4.70 -6.67 -6.53
C ASP A 13 -4.98 -7.15 -7.96
N GLY A 14 -5.52 -6.28 -8.78
CA GLY A 14 -5.83 -6.59 -10.18
C GLY A 14 -4.59 -7.04 -10.95
N GLN A 15 -3.53 -6.25 -10.94
CA GLN A 15 -2.29 -6.59 -11.63
C GLN A 15 -1.53 -7.75 -10.95
N GLN A 16 -1.67 -7.91 -9.63
CA GLN A 16 -1.12 -9.05 -8.91
C GLN A 16 -1.77 -10.36 -9.38
N SER A 17 -3.09 -10.36 -9.57
CA SER A 17 -3.86 -11.53 -9.96
C SER A 17 -3.71 -11.87 -11.44
N LEU A 18 -3.67 -10.87 -12.31
CA LEU A 18 -3.69 -11.07 -13.76
C LEU A 18 -2.30 -11.09 -14.40
N TRP A 19 -1.33 -10.36 -13.85
CA TRP A 19 0.00 -10.18 -14.41
C TRP A 19 1.12 -10.64 -13.48
N ALA A 20 0.80 -11.48 -12.52
CA ALA A 20 1.77 -11.99 -11.52
C ALA A 20 2.58 -10.85 -10.87
N THR A 21 1.95 -9.71 -10.62
CA THR A 21 2.57 -8.50 -10.07
C THR A 21 3.67 -7.88 -10.97
N ARG A 22 3.62 -8.07 -12.29
CA ARG A 22 4.67 -7.64 -13.22
C ARG A 22 4.38 -6.30 -13.92
N MET A 23 3.32 -5.57 -13.55
CA MET A 23 3.06 -4.23 -14.08
C MET A 23 4.16 -3.28 -13.61
N SER A 24 4.89 -2.68 -14.53
CA SER A 24 5.94 -1.72 -14.22
C SER A 24 5.36 -0.36 -13.82
N ILE A 25 6.17 0.50 -13.19
CA ILE A 25 5.74 1.88 -12.92
C ILE A 25 5.46 2.64 -14.23
N GLY A 26 6.21 2.35 -15.29
CA GLY A 26 6.00 2.94 -16.61
C GLY A 26 4.61 2.64 -17.19
N ASP A 27 4.08 1.43 -16.93
CA ASP A 27 2.73 1.04 -17.36
C ASP A 27 1.64 1.74 -16.53
N MET A 28 1.91 2.04 -15.26
CA MET A 28 0.96 2.68 -14.36
C MET A 28 0.83 4.19 -14.59
N LEU A 29 1.95 4.89 -14.78
CA LEU A 29 1.99 6.35 -14.82
C LEU A 29 0.98 7.00 -15.78
N PRO A 30 0.74 6.48 -17.00
CA PRO A 30 -0.18 7.12 -17.94
C PRO A 30 -1.65 7.14 -17.50
N ILE A 31 -2.09 6.15 -16.69
CA ILE A 31 -3.50 6.06 -16.27
C ILE A 31 -3.77 6.77 -14.94
N LEU A 32 -2.76 6.94 -14.08
CA LEU A 32 -2.92 7.49 -12.74
C LEU A 32 -3.62 8.86 -12.69
N PRO A 33 -3.31 9.85 -13.57
CA PRO A 33 -4.03 11.13 -13.55
C PRO A 33 -5.51 11.01 -13.91
N LYS A 34 -5.90 9.97 -14.66
CA LYS A 34 -7.31 9.69 -14.95
C LYS A 34 -7.98 9.06 -13.71
N MET A 35 -7.32 8.10 -13.07
CA MET A 35 -7.79 7.47 -11.84
C MET A 35 -7.97 8.50 -10.71
N ASP A 36 -7.05 9.46 -10.58
CA ASP A 36 -7.13 10.54 -9.58
C ASP A 36 -8.39 11.42 -9.73
N ARG A 37 -8.91 11.56 -10.96
CA ARG A 37 -10.13 12.34 -11.26
C ARG A 37 -11.44 11.58 -11.10
N VAL A 38 -11.40 10.26 -10.91
CA VAL A 38 -12.62 9.43 -10.74
C VAL A 38 -13.35 9.75 -9.43
N GLY A 39 -12.61 10.20 -8.42
CA GLY A 39 -13.16 10.49 -7.10
C GLY A 39 -13.26 9.25 -6.21
N TYR A 40 -12.38 8.27 -6.39
CA TYR A 40 -12.20 7.17 -5.45
C TYR A 40 -11.88 7.70 -4.05
N TRP A 41 -12.35 7.01 -3.03
CA TRP A 41 -11.96 7.28 -1.64
C TRP A 41 -10.47 6.98 -1.41
N ALA A 42 -9.99 5.89 -2.03
CA ALA A 42 -8.58 5.53 -2.05
C ALA A 42 -8.26 4.65 -3.28
N ILE A 43 -6.98 4.60 -3.66
CA ILE A 43 -6.42 3.65 -4.60
C ILE A 43 -5.45 2.74 -3.84
N GLU A 44 -5.71 1.44 -3.81
CA GLU A 44 -4.76 0.48 -3.26
C GLU A 44 -3.64 0.23 -4.28
N ALA A 45 -2.44 0.71 -3.94
CA ALA A 45 -1.32 0.79 -4.86
C ALA A 45 -0.12 -0.06 -4.44
N TRP A 46 -0.07 -0.49 -3.18
CA TRP A 46 1.13 -1.05 -2.59
C TRP A 46 0.84 -2.21 -1.63
N GLY A 47 1.84 -3.06 -1.41
CA GLY A 47 1.74 -4.22 -0.53
C GLY A 47 2.96 -5.12 -0.63
N GLY A 48 2.93 -6.28 0.05
CA GLY A 48 4.07 -7.19 0.13
C GLY A 48 4.53 -7.73 -1.22
N ALA A 49 3.60 -8.22 -2.03
CA ALA A 49 3.93 -8.76 -3.35
C ALA A 49 4.47 -7.67 -4.28
N THR A 50 3.89 -6.47 -4.24
CA THR A 50 4.37 -5.32 -5.02
C THR A 50 5.79 -4.92 -4.62
N PHE A 51 6.05 -4.84 -3.31
CA PHE A 51 7.37 -4.49 -2.79
C PHE A 51 8.42 -5.51 -3.24
N ASP A 52 8.14 -6.80 -3.04
CA ASP A 52 9.04 -7.90 -3.39
C ASP A 52 9.32 -7.96 -4.91
N THR A 53 8.29 -7.79 -5.71
CA THR A 53 8.39 -7.86 -7.18
C THR A 53 9.19 -6.70 -7.77
N CYS A 54 9.08 -5.51 -7.22
CA CYS A 54 9.91 -4.37 -7.62
C CYS A 54 11.40 -4.74 -7.57
N LEU A 55 11.81 -5.34 -6.45
CA LEU A 55 13.22 -5.69 -6.21
C LEU A 55 13.68 -6.90 -7.02
N ARG A 56 12.83 -7.94 -7.15
CA ARG A 56 13.23 -9.22 -7.73
C ARG A 56 13.12 -9.29 -9.23
N PHE A 57 12.18 -8.56 -9.83
CA PHE A 57 11.78 -8.82 -11.20
C PHE A 57 11.67 -7.58 -12.08
N LEU A 58 11.49 -6.40 -11.50
CA LEU A 58 11.25 -5.17 -12.25
C LEU A 58 12.44 -4.20 -12.23
N ASP A 59 13.46 -4.50 -11.41
CA ASP A 59 14.59 -3.59 -11.18
C ASP A 59 14.13 -2.18 -10.77
N GLU A 60 13.09 -2.12 -9.94
CA GLU A 60 12.50 -0.88 -9.45
C GLU A 60 12.69 -0.74 -7.95
N ASN A 61 12.96 0.49 -7.51
CA ASN A 61 12.90 0.82 -6.09
C ASN A 61 11.44 0.96 -5.65
N PRO A 62 10.94 0.14 -4.71
CA PRO A 62 9.53 0.17 -4.30
C PRO A 62 9.11 1.50 -3.67
N TRP A 63 10.04 2.23 -3.04
CA TRP A 63 9.78 3.56 -2.47
C TRP A 63 9.65 4.64 -3.54
N ASP A 64 10.50 4.59 -4.58
CA ASP A 64 10.42 5.50 -5.73
C ASP A 64 9.13 5.28 -6.51
N ARG A 65 8.72 4.01 -6.68
CA ARG A 65 7.42 3.66 -7.25
C ARG A 65 6.28 4.33 -6.46
N LEU A 66 6.27 4.18 -5.14
CA LEU A 66 5.25 4.76 -4.29
C LEU A 66 5.18 6.29 -4.44
N ARG A 67 6.32 6.97 -4.35
CA ARG A 67 6.41 8.42 -4.54
C ARG A 67 5.92 8.87 -5.92
N SER A 68 6.26 8.12 -6.97
CA SER A 68 5.83 8.40 -8.35
C SER A 68 4.32 8.27 -8.51
N ILE A 69 3.71 7.25 -7.89
CA ILE A 69 2.25 7.09 -7.88
C ILE A 69 1.62 8.27 -7.13
N LYS A 70 2.09 8.60 -5.93
CA LYS A 70 1.56 9.71 -5.14
C LYS A 70 1.64 11.04 -5.87
N ALA A 71 2.73 11.31 -6.57
CA ALA A 71 2.89 12.52 -7.37
C ALA A 71 1.87 12.64 -8.52
N LYS A 72 1.36 11.52 -9.04
CA LYS A 72 0.35 11.48 -10.11
C LYS A 72 -1.09 11.38 -9.61
N THR A 73 -1.27 11.15 -8.31
CA THR A 73 -2.60 11.03 -7.66
C THR A 73 -2.70 11.94 -6.43
N PRO A 74 -2.49 13.27 -6.59
CA PRO A 74 -2.44 14.18 -5.45
C PRO A 74 -3.77 14.32 -4.70
N ASN A 75 -4.89 14.10 -5.36
CA ASN A 75 -6.23 14.28 -4.79
C ASN A 75 -6.81 12.99 -4.17
N THR A 76 -6.20 11.83 -4.46
CA THR A 76 -6.69 10.53 -4.00
C THR A 76 -5.76 9.95 -2.94
N ARG A 77 -6.34 9.39 -1.89
CA ARG A 77 -5.57 8.65 -0.89
C ARG A 77 -4.95 7.40 -1.50
N LEU A 78 -3.73 7.09 -1.10
CA LEU A 78 -3.11 5.81 -1.44
C LEU A 78 -3.26 4.83 -0.29
N SER A 79 -3.59 3.59 -0.64
CA SER A 79 -3.70 2.48 0.29
C SER A 79 -2.66 1.42 0.06
N MET A 80 -2.25 0.74 1.14
CA MET A 80 -1.46 -0.48 1.07
C MET A 80 -2.09 -1.63 1.83
N LEU A 81 -1.77 -2.85 1.39
CA LEU A 81 -2.04 -4.07 2.14
C LEU A 81 -0.84 -4.41 3.03
N SER A 82 -1.03 -4.47 4.35
CA SER A 82 -0.01 -4.84 5.33
C SER A 82 -0.36 -6.15 6.02
N ARG A 83 0.63 -7.03 6.17
CA ARG A 83 0.49 -8.36 6.79
C ARG A 83 0.76 -8.33 8.30
N GLY A 84 0.09 -7.44 9.03
CA GLY A 84 0.32 -7.30 10.47
C GLY A 84 1.82 -7.16 10.79
N GLN A 85 2.32 -7.87 11.78
CA GLN A 85 3.74 -7.84 12.16
C GLN A 85 4.71 -8.31 11.06
N ASN A 86 4.22 -8.96 10.01
CA ASN A 86 5.04 -9.34 8.86
C ASN A 86 5.22 -8.21 7.85
N LEU A 87 4.44 -7.11 7.95
CA LEU A 87 4.50 -5.95 7.05
C LEU A 87 4.36 -6.37 5.57
N VAL A 88 5.43 -6.22 4.82
CA VAL A 88 5.57 -6.68 3.42
C VAL A 88 6.38 -7.96 3.29
N GLY A 89 6.87 -8.51 4.40
CA GLY A 89 7.74 -9.69 4.47
C GLY A 89 7.00 -10.98 4.80
N TYR A 90 7.78 -11.99 5.21
CA TYR A 90 7.33 -13.36 5.46
C TYR A 90 7.68 -13.89 6.86
N LYS A 91 8.07 -13.01 7.76
CA LYS A 91 8.38 -13.30 9.17
C LYS A 91 7.88 -12.17 10.05
N HIS A 92 7.70 -12.44 11.34
CA HIS A 92 7.39 -11.38 12.31
C HIS A 92 8.61 -10.46 12.50
N TYR A 93 8.35 -9.18 12.48
CA TYR A 93 9.32 -8.14 12.83
C TYR A 93 9.05 -7.63 14.24
N SER A 94 10.07 -7.06 14.87
CA SER A 94 9.90 -6.40 16.17
C SER A 94 8.99 -5.18 16.05
N LYS A 95 8.35 -4.82 17.17
CA LYS A 95 7.50 -3.62 17.26
C LYS A 95 8.20 -2.37 16.71
N GLU A 96 9.47 -2.18 17.05
CA GLU A 96 10.26 -1.04 16.56
C GLU A 96 10.34 -1.01 15.03
N ILE A 97 10.58 -2.15 14.38
CA ILE A 97 10.64 -2.24 12.91
C ILE A 97 9.26 -1.97 12.31
N VAL A 98 8.19 -2.51 12.93
CA VAL A 98 6.81 -2.26 12.49
C VAL A 98 6.52 -0.75 12.50
N HIS A 99 6.80 -0.07 13.60
CA HIS A 99 6.58 1.39 13.72
C HIS A 99 7.39 2.17 12.68
N ARG A 100 8.69 1.91 12.56
CA ARG A 100 9.55 2.58 11.57
C ARG A 100 9.11 2.36 10.14
N PHE A 101 8.64 1.16 9.81
CA PHE A 101 8.17 0.86 8.45
C PHE A 101 6.85 1.60 8.14
N ILE A 102 5.88 1.55 9.04
CA ILE A 102 4.59 2.24 8.90
C ILE A 102 4.80 3.75 8.76
N GLU A 103 5.60 4.34 9.64
CA GLU A 103 5.97 5.76 9.55
C GLU A 103 6.63 6.10 8.21
N ALA A 104 7.58 5.27 7.75
CA ALA A 104 8.22 5.48 6.46
C ALA A 104 7.22 5.34 5.30
N ALA A 105 6.32 4.37 5.32
CA ALA A 105 5.28 4.19 4.31
C ALA A 105 4.34 5.40 4.27
N HIS A 106 3.87 5.87 5.42
CA HIS A 106 3.03 7.06 5.51
C HIS A 106 3.76 8.30 4.97
N ARG A 107 4.98 8.55 5.39
CA ARG A 107 5.82 9.67 4.94
C ARG A 107 6.10 9.66 3.44
N ASN A 108 6.08 8.49 2.80
CA ASN A 108 6.26 8.33 1.36
C ASN A 108 4.95 8.30 0.56
N GLY A 109 3.79 8.48 1.21
CA GLY A 109 2.53 8.73 0.53
C GLY A 109 1.41 7.73 0.78
N ILE A 110 1.57 6.74 1.65
CA ILE A 110 0.46 5.87 2.08
C ILE A 110 -0.40 6.62 3.10
N ASP A 111 -1.67 6.77 2.79
CA ASP A 111 -2.66 7.40 3.66
C ASP A 111 -3.51 6.35 4.42
N VAL A 112 -3.74 5.19 3.79
CA VAL A 112 -4.65 4.15 4.29
C VAL A 112 -3.92 2.81 4.39
N PHE A 113 -4.01 2.15 5.54
CA PHE A 113 -3.40 0.85 5.78
C PHE A 113 -4.48 -0.22 5.97
N ARG A 114 -4.58 -1.14 5.02
CA ARG A 114 -5.43 -2.32 5.16
C ARG A 114 -4.63 -3.44 5.79
N VAL A 115 -4.78 -3.60 7.10
CA VAL A 115 -4.00 -4.57 7.88
C VAL A 115 -4.78 -5.87 8.00
N PHE A 116 -4.09 -6.99 7.78
CA PHE A 116 -4.62 -8.32 8.03
C PHE A 116 -3.59 -9.23 8.69
N ASP A 117 -4.06 -10.27 9.35
CA ASP A 117 -3.26 -11.40 9.79
C ASP A 117 -3.84 -12.70 9.22
N ALA A 118 -2.98 -13.58 8.71
CA ALA A 118 -3.41 -14.84 8.07
C ALA A 118 -4.17 -15.78 9.02
N LEU A 119 -3.91 -15.68 10.32
CA LEU A 119 -4.57 -16.46 11.38
C LEU A 119 -5.73 -15.72 12.03
N ASN A 120 -5.99 -14.46 11.63
CA ASN A 120 -6.94 -13.54 12.29
C ASN A 120 -6.65 -13.33 13.79
N ASP A 121 -5.39 -13.39 14.18
CA ASP A 121 -4.97 -13.10 15.56
C ASP A 121 -4.76 -11.61 15.73
N ILE A 122 -5.64 -10.99 16.53
CA ILE A 122 -5.60 -9.55 16.77
C ILE A 122 -4.27 -9.06 17.36
N ARG A 123 -3.57 -9.92 18.11
CA ARG A 123 -2.26 -9.59 18.69
C ARG A 123 -1.22 -9.26 17.63
N ASN A 124 -1.33 -9.86 16.42
CA ASN A 124 -0.44 -9.59 15.30
C ASN A 124 -0.78 -8.29 14.55
N VAL A 125 -1.91 -7.66 14.87
CA VAL A 125 -2.42 -6.45 14.21
C VAL A 125 -2.24 -5.21 15.09
N VAL A 126 -2.22 -5.37 16.41
CA VAL A 126 -2.23 -4.26 17.37
C VAL A 126 -1.07 -3.29 17.16
N ASP A 127 0.17 -3.79 17.02
CA ASP A 127 1.35 -2.94 16.81
C ASP A 127 1.26 -2.10 15.53
N ASN A 128 0.67 -2.67 14.47
CA ASN A 128 0.38 -1.90 13.24
C ASN A 128 -0.64 -0.80 13.49
N ALA A 129 -1.74 -1.12 14.16
CA ALA A 129 -2.81 -0.15 14.43
C ALA A 129 -2.33 1.02 15.30
N GLU A 130 -1.49 0.74 16.29
CA GLU A 130 -0.83 1.77 17.11
C GLU A 130 0.06 2.67 16.23
N ALA A 131 0.99 2.08 15.48
CA ALA A 131 1.90 2.82 14.61
C ALA A 131 1.18 3.67 13.56
N ILE A 132 0.08 3.16 12.98
CA ILE A 132 -0.74 3.89 12.00
C ILE A 132 -1.39 5.10 12.65
N LYS A 133 -1.94 4.95 13.86
CA LYS A 133 -2.53 6.08 14.59
C LYS A 133 -1.49 7.12 14.96
N ASP A 134 -0.33 6.69 15.42
CA ASP A 134 0.76 7.58 15.86
C ASP A 134 1.28 8.45 14.71
N CYS A 135 1.32 7.94 13.48
CA CYS A 135 1.76 8.71 12.31
C CYS A 135 0.63 9.49 11.61
N GLY A 136 -0.63 9.35 12.05
CA GLY A 136 -1.79 10.04 11.46
C GLY A 136 -2.40 9.35 10.25
N GLY A 137 -2.08 8.08 10.00
CA GLY A 137 -2.68 7.24 8.96
C GLY A 137 -4.10 6.76 9.31
N HIS A 138 -4.77 6.18 8.33
CA HIS A 138 -6.11 5.57 8.44
C HIS A 138 -6.03 4.04 8.38
#